data_a640b2050ba76dd5daf4c08991e96923
#
_entry.id   a640b2050ba76dd5daf4c08991e96923
#
_cell.length_a   1.000
_cell.length_b   1.000
_cell.length_c   1.000
_cell.angle_alpha   90.00
_cell.angle_beta   90.00
_cell.angle_gamma   90.00
#
_symmetry.space_group_name_H-M   'P 1'
#
loop_
_entity.id
_entity.type
_entity.pdbx_description
1 polymer ?
#
loop_
_entity_poly.entity_id
_entity_poly.type
_entity_poly.pdbx_seq_one_letter_code
_entity_poly.pdbx_strand_id
1 'polypeptide(L)'
;YRNLRDEESIGNDFLRPCLKNFKTWRRSSLGFSTSALKTWAGSFTHIIQDVEKIEILCDIGHVSDKDLLKTLEHCATQEEKNKTLFMHSEDILVKALAADMSADDQQNFKKEYGWQLLHYLIASEKLVLRFAINTISDEFSNIYHNKAGYFTFPNGARVAHIGSFNESESGHRGNNESVEVFSSYREGDNERRIRTEQNVDDDWEGNPS
;
A
#
# COMPACT_ATOMS: atom_id res chain seq x y z
N TYR A 1 -17.70 0.91 4.49
CA TYR A 1 -17.58 -0.55 4.53
C TYR A 1 -16.91 -1.01 5.81
N ARG A 2 -17.23 -2.19 6.27
CA ARG A 2 -16.64 -2.86 7.44
C ARG A 2 -16.36 -4.31 7.10
N ASN A 3 -15.38 -4.92 7.76
CA ASN A 3 -15.22 -6.36 7.77
C ASN A 3 -16.27 -6.94 8.74
N LEU A 4 -17.33 -7.47 8.19
CA LEU A 4 -18.35 -8.22 8.93
C LEU A 4 -18.08 -9.72 8.71
N ARG A 5 -18.58 -10.57 9.62
CA ARG A 5 -18.29 -12.01 9.56
C ARG A 5 -18.91 -12.62 8.29
N ASP A 6 -18.12 -13.46 7.65
CA ASP A 6 -18.40 -14.49 6.65
C ASP A 6 -18.46 -14.09 5.17
N GLU A 7 -19.04 -13.01 4.70
CA GLU A 7 -19.07 -12.68 3.26
C GLU A 7 -18.78 -11.22 2.97
N GLU A 8 -19.16 -10.33 3.86
CA GLU A 8 -18.93 -8.89 3.71
C GLU A 8 -17.54 -8.51 4.20
N SER A 9 -16.73 -7.94 3.33
CA SER A 9 -15.40 -7.49 3.68
C SER A 9 -14.96 -6.28 2.85
N ILE A 10 -14.04 -5.48 3.38
CA ILE A 10 -13.43 -4.38 2.64
C ILE A 10 -12.80 -4.91 1.34
N GLY A 11 -12.18 -6.09 1.39
CA GLY A 11 -11.61 -6.74 0.22
C GLY A 11 -12.65 -7.08 -0.85
N ASN A 12 -13.79 -7.64 -0.48
CA ASN A 12 -14.82 -8.06 -1.46
C ASN A 12 -15.66 -6.89 -1.94
N ASP A 13 -16.11 -6.03 -1.02
CA ASP A 13 -17.16 -5.05 -1.31
C ASP A 13 -16.61 -3.71 -1.79
N PHE A 14 -15.33 -3.42 -1.50
CA PHE A 14 -14.68 -2.19 -1.89
C PHE A 14 -13.47 -2.42 -2.81
N LEU A 15 -12.42 -3.13 -2.33
CA LEU A 15 -11.18 -3.22 -3.09
C LEU A 15 -11.34 -3.98 -4.40
N ARG A 16 -11.92 -5.16 -4.39
CA ARG A 16 -12.09 -5.96 -5.62
C ARG A 16 -12.90 -5.27 -6.71
N PRO A 17 -14.02 -4.58 -6.44
CA PRO A 17 -14.70 -3.77 -7.44
C PRO A 17 -13.80 -2.68 -8.04
N CYS A 18 -13.01 -1.97 -7.21
CA CYS A 18 -12.07 -0.96 -7.70
C CYS A 18 -10.95 -1.57 -8.54
N LEU A 19 -10.38 -2.69 -8.09
CA LEU A 19 -9.25 -3.37 -8.75
C LEU A 19 -9.59 -3.94 -10.14
N LYS A 20 -10.86 -4.09 -10.48
CA LYS A 20 -11.27 -4.63 -11.79
C LYS A 20 -11.10 -3.66 -12.95
N ASN A 21 -11.03 -2.36 -12.70
CA ASN A 21 -11.05 -1.36 -13.79
C ASN A 21 -10.36 -0.04 -13.41
N PHE A 22 -9.42 -0.02 -12.48
CA PHE A 22 -8.69 1.19 -12.15
C PHE A 22 -7.54 1.44 -13.16
N LYS A 23 -7.13 2.70 -13.26
CA LYS A 23 -6.00 3.16 -14.06
C LYS A 23 -4.76 3.36 -13.20
N THR A 24 -4.90 4.11 -12.09
CA THR A 24 -3.87 4.31 -11.09
C THR A 24 -4.44 4.14 -9.68
N TRP A 25 -3.58 3.73 -8.76
CA TRP A 25 -3.91 3.68 -7.35
C TRP A 25 -2.75 4.21 -6.53
N ARG A 26 -2.96 5.26 -5.75
CA ARG A 26 -2.00 5.78 -4.78
C ARG A 26 -2.55 5.62 -3.38
N ARG A 27 -1.70 5.17 -2.45
CA ARG A 27 -2.13 4.82 -1.11
C ARG A 27 -1.03 5.00 -0.08
N SER A 28 -1.43 5.50 1.09
CA SER A 28 -0.70 5.43 2.36
C SER A 28 -1.20 4.26 3.18
N SER A 29 -0.30 3.47 3.76
CA SER A 29 -0.61 2.30 4.60
C SER A 29 0.45 2.14 5.68
N LEU A 30 0.07 1.68 6.87
CA LEU A 30 1.07 1.35 7.90
C LEU A 30 2.03 0.26 7.41
N GLY A 31 1.52 -0.74 6.71
CA GLY A 31 2.32 -1.84 6.17
C GLY A 31 1.74 -2.41 4.89
N PHE A 32 2.61 -3.06 4.12
CA PHE A 32 2.27 -3.83 2.95
C PHE A 32 2.72 -5.27 3.15
N SER A 33 1.85 -6.21 2.84
CA SER A 33 2.14 -7.65 2.87
C SER A 33 1.82 -8.30 1.54
N THR A 34 2.61 -9.29 1.13
CA THR A 34 2.30 -10.10 -0.07
C THR A 34 0.94 -10.77 0.01
N SER A 35 0.41 -10.98 1.20
CA SER A 35 -0.93 -11.52 1.39
C SER A 35 -2.03 -10.64 0.80
N ALA A 36 -1.79 -9.32 0.62
CA ALA A 36 -2.69 -8.41 -0.11
C ALA A 36 -2.93 -8.87 -1.54
N LEU A 37 -1.93 -9.48 -2.18
CA LEU A 37 -2.04 -9.97 -3.56
C LEU A 37 -3.14 -11.03 -3.73
N LYS A 38 -3.56 -11.71 -2.66
CA LYS A 38 -4.73 -12.62 -2.70
C LYS A 38 -6.02 -11.85 -3.03
N THR A 39 -6.17 -10.64 -2.53
CA THR A 39 -7.31 -9.77 -2.89
C THR A 39 -7.20 -9.28 -4.33
N TRP A 40 -5.97 -9.04 -4.81
CA TRP A 40 -5.70 -8.56 -6.16
C TRP A 40 -5.81 -9.68 -7.23
N ALA A 41 -5.74 -10.95 -6.83
CA ALA A 41 -5.62 -12.10 -7.73
C ALA A 41 -6.66 -12.12 -8.86
N GLY A 42 -7.91 -11.80 -8.56
CA GLY A 42 -8.98 -11.74 -9.56
C GLY A 42 -8.86 -10.60 -10.58
N SER A 43 -7.87 -9.72 -10.44
CA SER A 43 -7.65 -8.56 -11.31
C SER A 43 -6.26 -8.54 -11.94
N PHE A 44 -5.47 -9.60 -11.82
CA PHE A 44 -4.08 -9.60 -12.29
C PHE A 44 -3.95 -9.36 -13.78
N THR A 45 -4.83 -9.92 -14.60
CA THR A 45 -4.81 -9.65 -16.05
C THR A 45 -4.95 -8.16 -16.33
N HIS A 46 -5.93 -7.52 -15.70
CA HIS A 46 -6.12 -6.08 -15.82
C HIS A 46 -4.91 -5.29 -15.28
N ILE A 47 -4.38 -5.67 -14.11
CA ILE A 47 -3.20 -5.01 -13.52
C ILE A 47 -1.99 -5.08 -14.45
N ILE A 48 -1.75 -6.24 -15.07
CA ILE A 48 -0.62 -6.44 -15.97
C ILE A 48 -0.81 -5.64 -17.28
N GLN A 49 -2.01 -5.63 -17.86
CA GLN A 49 -2.25 -5.08 -19.18
C GLN A 49 -2.55 -3.57 -19.17
N ASP A 50 -3.46 -3.13 -18.30
CA ASP A 50 -4.12 -1.84 -18.41
C ASP A 50 -3.75 -0.83 -17.32
N VAL A 51 -3.30 -1.31 -16.14
CA VAL A 51 -2.95 -0.41 -15.04
C VAL A 51 -1.64 0.32 -15.35
N GLU A 52 -1.66 1.63 -15.16
CA GLU A 52 -0.49 2.48 -15.36
C GLU A 52 0.43 2.46 -14.14
N LYS A 53 -0.14 2.60 -12.92
CA LYS A 53 0.66 2.74 -11.70
C LYS A 53 -0.10 2.34 -10.45
N ILE A 54 0.60 1.65 -9.55
CA ILE A 54 0.22 1.42 -8.15
C ILE A 54 1.33 2.00 -7.29
N GLU A 55 1.00 2.92 -6.41
CA GLU A 55 1.95 3.62 -5.55
C GLU A 55 1.53 3.44 -4.09
N ILE A 56 2.39 2.82 -3.28
CA ILE A 56 2.11 2.53 -1.88
C ILE A 56 3.22 3.10 -1.00
N LEU A 57 2.86 3.98 -0.07
CA LEU A 57 3.74 4.51 0.96
C LEU A 57 3.50 3.74 2.25
N CYS A 58 4.56 3.13 2.78
CA CYS A 58 4.50 2.32 4.00
C CYS A 58 5.39 2.91 5.11
N ASP A 59 5.09 2.54 6.36
CA ASP A 59 5.96 2.86 7.49
C ASP A 59 7.24 2.00 7.46
N ILE A 60 8.39 2.64 7.69
CA ILE A 60 9.67 1.93 7.74
C ILE A 60 9.83 1.07 9.00
N GLY A 61 9.13 1.41 10.08
CA GLY A 61 9.18 0.66 11.35
C GLY A 61 8.68 -0.77 11.25
N HIS A 62 7.96 -1.11 10.19
CA HIS A 62 7.58 -2.48 9.85
C HIS A 62 8.65 -3.25 9.07
N VAL A 63 9.80 -2.60 8.79
CA VAL A 63 10.97 -3.27 8.23
C VAL A 63 11.71 -3.98 9.35
N SER A 64 11.78 -5.30 9.29
CA SER A 64 12.45 -6.13 10.29
C SER A 64 14.00 -6.12 10.19
N ASP A 65 14.56 -5.39 9.23
CA ASP A 65 15.99 -5.33 8.99
C ASP A 65 16.70 -4.33 9.91
N LYS A 66 17.24 -4.85 11.04
CA LYS A 66 17.95 -4.03 12.04
C LYS A 66 19.22 -3.36 11.52
N ASP A 67 19.86 -3.96 10.53
CA ASP A 67 21.13 -3.42 9.99
C ASP A 67 20.84 -2.23 9.07
N LEU A 68 19.74 -2.29 8.34
CA LEU A 68 19.28 -1.15 7.57
C LEU A 68 18.84 0.00 8.46
N LEU A 69 18.06 -0.25 9.50
CA LEU A 69 17.64 0.81 10.43
C LEU A 69 18.84 1.52 11.03
N LYS A 70 19.87 0.78 11.48
CA LYS A 70 21.13 1.37 11.97
C LYS A 70 21.85 2.21 10.90
N THR A 71 21.87 1.73 9.67
CA THR A 71 22.51 2.48 8.56
C THR A 71 21.77 3.79 8.32
N LEU A 72 20.43 3.78 8.35
CA LEU A 72 19.60 4.98 8.20
C LEU A 72 19.80 5.98 9.36
N GLU A 73 19.96 5.48 10.58
CA GLU A 73 20.29 6.32 11.75
C GLU A 73 21.61 7.09 11.57
N HIS A 74 22.58 6.54 10.87
CA HIS A 74 23.88 7.17 10.62
C HIS A 74 23.89 8.11 9.40
N CYS A 75 22.83 8.13 8.59
CA CYS A 75 22.74 9.04 7.46
C CYS A 75 22.46 10.48 7.95
N ALA A 76 23.36 11.42 7.58
CA ALA A 76 23.29 12.81 8.03
C ALA A 76 22.19 13.61 7.34
N THR A 77 21.82 13.22 6.11
CA THR A 77 20.87 13.96 5.29
C THR A 77 19.68 13.09 4.83
N GLN A 78 18.57 13.74 4.51
CA GLN A 78 17.40 13.05 3.96
C GLN A 78 17.71 12.43 2.58
N GLU A 79 18.58 13.07 1.81
CA GLU A 79 19.01 12.56 0.50
C GLU A 79 19.79 11.24 0.65
N GLU A 80 20.73 11.18 1.63
CA GLU A 80 21.46 9.94 1.95
C GLU A 80 20.52 8.84 2.44
N LYS A 81 19.53 9.19 3.30
CA LYS A 81 18.51 8.25 3.76
C LYS A 81 17.69 7.70 2.60
N ASN A 82 17.23 8.57 1.70
CA ASN A 82 16.46 8.16 0.52
C ASN A 82 17.29 7.27 -0.42
N LYS A 83 18.56 7.60 -0.64
CA LYS A 83 19.48 6.80 -1.46
C LYS A 83 19.73 5.44 -0.83
N THR A 84 19.97 5.39 0.47
CA THR A 84 20.17 4.13 1.21
C THR A 84 18.91 3.25 1.16
N LEU A 85 17.74 3.84 1.37
CA LEU A 85 16.46 3.15 1.24
C LEU A 85 16.23 2.60 -0.17
N PHE A 86 16.56 3.38 -1.19
CA PHE A 86 16.42 2.95 -2.58
C PHE A 86 17.33 1.75 -2.89
N MET A 87 18.60 1.79 -2.46
CA MET A 87 19.56 0.70 -2.69
C MET A 87 19.18 -0.60 -1.97
N HIS A 88 18.51 -0.50 -0.83
CA HIS A 88 18.06 -1.66 -0.04
C HIS A 88 16.60 -2.03 -0.27
N SER A 89 15.87 -1.26 -1.08
CA SER A 89 14.40 -1.42 -1.22
C SER A 89 13.99 -2.80 -1.72
N GLU A 90 14.72 -3.39 -2.66
CA GLU A 90 14.42 -4.75 -3.15
C GLU A 90 14.64 -5.81 -2.07
N ASP A 91 15.78 -5.75 -1.37
CA ASP A 91 16.12 -6.71 -0.29
C ASP A 91 15.18 -6.56 0.91
N ILE A 92 14.82 -5.34 1.26
CA ILE A 92 13.90 -5.03 2.37
C ILE A 92 12.51 -5.52 2.04
N LEU A 93 12.05 -5.24 0.83
CA LEU A 93 10.76 -5.70 0.33
C LEU A 93 10.66 -7.21 0.41
N VAL A 94 11.64 -7.90 -0.14
CA VAL A 94 11.68 -9.37 -0.13
C VAL A 94 11.67 -9.91 1.30
N LYS A 95 12.43 -9.32 2.21
CA LYS A 95 12.51 -9.76 3.61
C LYS A 95 11.24 -9.41 4.41
N ALA A 96 10.72 -8.18 4.26
CA ALA A 96 9.50 -7.75 4.96
C ALA A 96 8.28 -8.54 4.48
N LEU A 97 8.19 -8.78 3.18
CA LEU A 97 7.13 -9.60 2.58
C LEU A 97 7.25 -11.08 2.98
N ALA A 98 8.47 -11.60 3.17
CA ALA A 98 8.70 -12.99 3.60
C ALA A 98 8.37 -13.22 5.09
N ALA A 99 8.51 -12.19 5.94
CA ALA A 99 8.28 -12.31 7.38
C ALA A 99 6.80 -12.45 7.76
N ASP A 100 5.90 -11.93 6.92
CA ASP A 100 4.45 -11.82 7.23
C ASP A 100 3.61 -13.02 6.74
N MET A 101 4.22 -13.96 5.99
CA MET A 101 3.51 -15.12 5.47
C MET A 101 3.73 -16.35 6.34
N SER A 102 2.65 -17.01 6.76
CA SER A 102 2.76 -18.34 7.38
C SER A 102 3.44 -19.34 6.43
N ALA A 103 4.07 -20.38 6.99
CA ALA A 103 4.75 -21.40 6.18
C ALA A 103 3.81 -22.07 5.15
N ASP A 104 2.55 -22.29 5.51
CA ASP A 104 1.53 -22.86 4.62
C ASP A 104 1.10 -21.88 3.52
N ASP A 105 0.95 -20.60 3.86
CA ASP A 105 0.64 -19.55 2.89
C ASP A 105 1.81 -19.33 1.93
N GLN A 106 3.03 -19.35 2.43
CA GLN A 106 4.24 -19.31 1.60
C GLN A 106 4.30 -20.47 0.62
N GLN A 107 3.90 -21.66 1.04
CA GLN A 107 3.97 -22.88 0.21
C GLN A 107 2.89 -22.91 -0.87
N ASN A 108 1.69 -22.45 -0.56
CA ASN A 108 0.58 -22.37 -1.50
C ASN A 108 0.70 -21.20 -2.48
N PHE A 109 1.20 -20.07 -2.03
CA PHE A 109 1.40 -18.88 -2.86
C PHE A 109 2.71 -18.94 -3.68
N LYS A 110 3.79 -19.53 -3.11
CA LYS A 110 5.04 -19.83 -3.83
C LYS A 110 4.83 -20.81 -4.97
N LYS A 111 3.87 -21.69 -4.85
CA LYS A 111 3.69 -22.74 -5.87
C LYS A 111 3.28 -22.18 -7.21
N GLU A 112 2.66 -21.02 -7.29
CA GLU A 112 2.08 -20.70 -8.58
C GLU A 112 2.43 -19.37 -9.22
N TYR A 113 2.62 -18.22 -8.61
CA TYR A 113 2.86 -17.00 -9.44
C TYR A 113 3.07 -15.71 -8.66
N GLY A 114 2.86 -15.69 -7.36
CA GLY A 114 2.82 -14.44 -6.61
C GLY A 114 4.14 -13.65 -6.57
N TRP A 115 5.26 -14.37 -6.40
CA TRP A 115 6.59 -13.75 -6.40
C TRP A 115 7.00 -13.29 -7.81
N GLN A 116 6.66 -14.06 -8.84
CA GLN A 116 6.93 -13.69 -10.22
C GLN A 116 6.12 -12.43 -10.61
N LEU A 117 4.88 -12.37 -10.17
CA LEU A 117 4.05 -11.21 -10.39
C LEU A 117 4.57 -9.97 -9.64
N LEU A 118 4.92 -10.11 -8.36
CA LEU A 118 5.49 -9.01 -7.60
C LEU A 118 6.77 -8.49 -8.25
N HIS A 119 7.67 -9.38 -8.63
CA HIS A 119 8.88 -9.05 -9.38
C HIS A 119 8.57 -8.33 -10.69
N TYR A 120 7.61 -8.83 -11.45
CA TYR A 120 7.17 -8.18 -12.68
C TYR A 120 6.62 -6.77 -12.43
N LEU A 121 5.74 -6.61 -11.45
CA LEU A 121 5.13 -5.32 -11.13
C LEU A 121 6.17 -4.29 -10.67
N ILE A 122 7.17 -4.70 -9.89
CA ILE A 122 8.27 -3.82 -9.47
C ILE A 122 9.20 -3.53 -10.64
N ALA A 123 9.65 -4.55 -11.37
CA ALA A 123 10.57 -4.40 -12.49
C ALA A 123 9.98 -3.59 -13.65
N SER A 124 8.66 -3.66 -13.86
CA SER A 124 7.94 -2.86 -14.84
C SER A 124 7.54 -1.47 -14.32
N GLU A 125 7.95 -1.13 -13.10
CA GLU A 125 7.57 0.10 -12.40
C GLU A 125 6.05 0.31 -12.25
N LYS A 126 5.26 -0.72 -12.45
CA LYS A 126 3.81 -0.67 -12.22
C LYS A 126 3.49 -0.61 -10.73
N LEU A 127 4.30 -1.24 -9.89
CA LEU A 127 4.21 -1.10 -8.43
C LEU A 127 5.44 -0.37 -7.92
N VAL A 128 5.21 0.77 -7.27
CA VAL A 128 6.23 1.55 -6.57
C VAL A 128 5.91 1.52 -5.08
N LEU A 129 6.87 1.04 -4.30
CA LEU A 129 6.79 1.07 -2.85
C LEU A 129 7.78 2.10 -2.33
N ARG A 130 7.32 2.99 -1.45
CA ARG A 130 8.13 3.95 -0.72
C ARG A 130 7.98 3.72 0.78
N PHE A 131 8.99 4.12 1.54
CA PHE A 131 8.95 4.03 2.98
C PHE A 131 8.98 5.42 3.59
N ALA A 132 8.01 5.70 4.45
CA ALA A 132 7.99 6.91 5.26
C ALA A 132 8.98 6.77 6.41
N ILE A 133 9.81 7.80 6.58
CA ILE A 133 10.68 7.96 7.74
C ILE A 133 10.19 9.21 8.45
N ASN A 134 9.72 9.06 9.68
CA ASN A 134 9.35 10.22 10.46
C ASN A 134 10.61 10.87 11.06
N THR A 135 10.94 12.08 10.58
CA THR A 135 12.15 12.82 10.97
C THR A 135 11.89 13.91 12.00
N ILE A 136 10.65 14.03 12.53
CA ILE A 136 10.27 15.11 13.46
C ILE A 136 10.85 14.90 14.86
N SER A 137 11.31 13.70 15.19
CA SER A 137 12.05 13.44 16.44
C SER A 137 13.35 12.70 16.14
N ASP A 138 14.38 12.96 16.95
CA ASP A 138 15.67 12.24 16.88
C ASP A 138 15.53 10.72 17.19
N GLU A 139 14.33 10.27 17.52
CA GLU A 139 14.00 8.88 17.74
C GLU A 139 13.10 8.37 16.61
N PHE A 140 13.46 7.26 15.97
CA PHE A 140 12.64 6.51 15.01
C PHE A 140 11.37 5.90 15.66
N SER A 141 10.85 6.51 16.72
CA SER A 141 9.75 5.97 17.51
C SER A 141 8.36 6.37 17.00
N ASN A 142 8.29 7.32 16.08
CA ASN A 142 7.01 7.77 15.54
C ASN A 142 6.60 6.96 14.32
N ILE A 143 5.54 6.19 14.47
CA ILE A 143 4.98 5.32 13.45
C ILE A 143 4.19 6.17 12.44
N TYR A 144 4.48 6.01 11.14
CA TYR A 144 3.62 6.52 10.08
C TYR A 144 2.36 5.67 9.99
N HIS A 145 1.23 6.19 10.47
CA HIS A 145 0.00 5.42 10.68
C HIS A 145 -1.17 5.85 9.79
N ASN A 146 -0.90 6.55 8.69
CA ASN A 146 -1.95 6.93 7.77
C ASN A 146 -2.44 5.73 6.94
N LYS A 147 -3.74 5.62 6.70
CA LYS A 147 -4.36 4.58 5.90
C LYS A 147 -5.44 5.19 5.00
N ALA A 148 -4.98 5.92 4.02
CA ALA A 148 -5.81 6.58 3.02
C ALA A 148 -5.30 6.27 1.62
N GLY A 149 -6.13 6.48 0.62
CA GLY A 149 -5.72 6.30 -0.76
C GLY A 149 -6.80 6.72 -1.74
N TYR A 150 -6.45 6.67 -3.02
CA TYR A 150 -7.42 6.93 -4.06
C TYR A 150 -7.12 6.15 -5.35
N PHE A 151 -8.18 5.79 -6.04
CA PHE A 151 -8.17 5.21 -7.36
C PHE A 151 -8.54 6.26 -8.40
N THR A 152 -7.91 6.19 -9.57
CA THR A 152 -8.39 6.85 -10.79
C THR A 152 -8.86 5.80 -11.77
N PHE A 153 -9.85 6.13 -12.59
CA PHE A 153 -10.44 5.22 -13.56
C PHE A 153 -10.32 5.77 -14.99
N PRO A 154 -10.37 4.90 -16.03
CA PRO A 154 -10.22 5.32 -17.42
C PRO A 154 -11.23 6.39 -17.87
N ASN A 155 -12.43 6.40 -17.30
CA ASN A 155 -13.48 7.38 -17.60
C ASN A 155 -13.30 8.72 -16.85
N GLY A 156 -12.18 8.93 -16.14
CA GLY A 156 -11.92 10.11 -15.34
C GLY A 156 -12.57 10.12 -13.95
N ALA A 157 -13.35 9.10 -13.60
CA ALA A 157 -13.87 8.97 -12.25
C ALA A 157 -12.74 8.77 -11.24
N ARG A 158 -12.97 9.22 -10.00
CA ARG A 158 -12.02 9.08 -8.88
C ARG A 158 -12.76 8.60 -7.64
N VAL A 159 -12.12 7.73 -6.89
CA VAL A 159 -12.63 7.19 -5.63
C VAL A 159 -11.53 7.27 -4.59
N ALA A 160 -11.71 8.11 -3.59
CA ALA A 160 -10.83 8.19 -2.44
C ALA A 160 -11.38 7.39 -1.26
N HIS A 161 -10.50 6.95 -0.40
CA HIS A 161 -10.86 6.23 0.81
C HIS A 161 -9.95 6.58 1.98
N ILE A 162 -10.48 6.50 3.19
CA ILE A 162 -9.76 6.61 4.45
C ILE A 162 -10.32 5.58 5.43
N GLY A 163 -9.45 4.91 6.17
CA GLY A 163 -9.91 3.85 7.09
C GLY A 163 -8.82 3.33 8.01
N SER A 164 -9.07 2.18 8.60
CA SER A 164 -8.14 1.53 9.54
C SER A 164 -7.32 0.40 8.91
N PHE A 165 -7.73 -0.12 7.75
CA PHE A 165 -7.15 -1.34 7.17
C PHE A 165 -5.78 -1.14 6.53
N ASN A 166 -4.89 -2.10 6.76
CA ASN A 166 -3.59 -2.19 6.08
C ASN A 166 -3.68 -2.95 4.77
N GLU A 167 -2.63 -2.83 3.94
CA GLU A 167 -2.51 -3.59 2.71
C GLU A 167 -2.03 -5.02 3.00
N SER A 168 -2.94 -5.83 3.54
CA SER A 168 -2.73 -7.22 3.94
C SER A 168 -4.03 -8.02 3.84
N GLU A 169 -3.95 -9.34 3.80
CA GLU A 169 -5.14 -10.20 3.82
C GLU A 169 -5.97 -9.99 5.09
N SER A 170 -5.31 -9.89 6.25
CA SER A 170 -6.00 -9.63 7.52
C SER A 170 -6.69 -8.28 7.55
N GLY A 171 -6.09 -7.23 6.99
CA GLY A 171 -6.72 -5.91 6.83
C GLY A 171 -7.91 -5.93 5.88
N HIS A 172 -7.83 -6.74 4.83
CA HIS A 172 -8.91 -6.83 3.84
C HIS A 172 -10.09 -7.69 4.29
N ARG A 173 -9.88 -8.70 5.15
CA ARG A 173 -10.89 -9.72 5.46
C ARG A 173 -10.96 -10.16 6.91
N GLY A 174 -9.82 -10.17 7.63
CA GLY A 174 -9.71 -10.86 8.91
C GLY A 174 -9.92 -9.97 10.13
N ASN A 175 -9.47 -8.72 10.06
CA ASN A 175 -9.58 -7.78 11.18
C ASN A 175 -10.93 -7.06 11.19
N ASN A 176 -11.30 -6.55 12.35
CA ASN A 176 -12.44 -5.64 12.46
C ASN A 176 -12.04 -4.23 12.01
N GLU A 177 -12.06 -4.02 10.70
CA GLU A 177 -11.64 -2.78 10.05
C GLU A 177 -12.85 -2.02 9.48
N SER A 178 -12.67 -0.72 9.26
CA SER A 178 -13.66 0.11 8.60
C SER A 178 -13.02 1.04 7.56
N VAL A 179 -13.78 1.41 6.54
CA VAL A 179 -13.36 2.36 5.51
C VAL A 179 -14.53 3.28 5.13
N GLU A 180 -14.23 4.57 5.06
CA GLU A 180 -15.08 5.56 4.41
C GLU A 180 -14.62 5.75 2.97
N VAL A 181 -15.58 5.90 2.06
CA VAL A 181 -15.31 6.00 0.62
C VAL A 181 -16.03 7.22 0.06
N PHE A 182 -15.28 8.01 -0.70
CA PHE A 182 -15.73 9.24 -1.35
C PHE A 182 -15.53 9.14 -2.86
N SER A 183 -16.55 9.46 -3.65
CA SER A 183 -16.48 9.30 -5.10
C SER A 183 -16.76 10.61 -5.84
N SER A 184 -16.14 10.76 -7.03
CA SER A 184 -16.33 11.94 -7.88
C SER A 184 -17.72 12.03 -8.52
N TYR A 185 -18.49 10.94 -8.49
CA TYR A 185 -19.84 10.86 -9.08
C TYR A 185 -20.96 10.94 -8.04
N ARG A 186 -20.63 11.05 -6.76
CA ARG A 186 -21.62 11.21 -5.68
C ARG A 186 -21.66 12.67 -5.22
N GLU A 187 -22.84 13.26 -5.27
CA GLU A 187 -23.05 14.62 -4.77
C GLU A 187 -22.70 14.69 -3.27
N GLY A 188 -21.95 15.73 -2.88
CA GLY A 188 -21.49 15.94 -1.50
C GLY A 188 -20.17 15.26 -1.11
N ASP A 189 -19.65 14.34 -1.90
CA ASP A 189 -18.37 13.66 -1.60
C ASP A 189 -17.13 14.48 -2.06
N ASN A 190 -17.30 15.44 -2.97
CA ASN A 190 -16.18 16.06 -3.69
C ASN A 190 -15.16 16.75 -2.77
N GLU A 191 -15.61 17.50 -1.77
CA GLU A 191 -14.69 18.21 -0.87
C GLU A 191 -13.83 17.23 -0.06
N ARG A 192 -14.47 16.20 0.52
CA ARG A 192 -13.77 15.15 1.29
C ARG A 192 -12.85 14.33 0.43
N ARG A 193 -13.28 14.00 -0.78
CA ARG A 193 -12.49 13.28 -1.77
C ARG A 193 -11.21 14.06 -2.13
N ILE A 194 -11.35 15.33 -2.53
CA ILE A 194 -10.23 16.19 -2.93
C ILE A 194 -9.25 16.34 -1.77
N ARG A 195 -9.74 16.58 -0.56
CA ARG A 195 -8.89 16.69 0.63
C ARG A 195 -8.13 15.40 0.92
N THR A 196 -8.79 14.24 0.80
CA THR A 196 -8.14 12.94 1.01
C THR A 196 -7.06 12.70 -0.05
N GLU A 197 -7.32 13.02 -1.32
CA GLU A 197 -6.35 12.90 -2.40
C GLU A 197 -5.14 13.80 -2.15
N GLN A 198 -5.35 15.06 -1.79
CA GLN A 198 -4.28 16.01 -1.47
C GLN A 198 -3.40 15.51 -0.31
N ASN A 199 -3.99 15.04 0.78
CA ASN A 199 -3.23 14.51 1.90
C ASN A 199 -2.36 13.30 1.49
N VAL A 200 -2.89 12.40 0.65
CA VAL A 200 -2.13 11.25 0.15
C VAL A 200 -1.01 11.68 -0.79
N ASP A 201 -1.22 12.71 -1.61
CA ASP A 201 -0.22 13.27 -2.50
C ASP A 201 0.88 14.00 -1.71
N ASP A 202 0.51 14.79 -0.70
CA ASP A 202 1.45 15.48 0.19
C ASP A 202 2.34 14.48 0.95
N ASP A 203 1.74 13.42 1.50
CA ASP A 203 2.49 12.32 2.13
C ASP A 203 3.46 11.67 1.15
N TRP A 204 3.01 11.40 -0.08
CA TRP A 204 3.83 10.78 -1.12
C TRP A 204 5.01 11.65 -1.53
N GLU A 205 4.84 12.95 -1.58
CA GLU A 205 5.88 13.92 -1.95
C GLU A 205 6.81 14.29 -0.77
N GLY A 206 6.49 13.83 0.44
CA GLY A 206 7.25 14.13 1.64
C GLY A 206 6.99 15.53 2.20
N ASN A 207 5.83 16.11 1.89
CA ASN A 207 5.34 17.38 2.40
C ASN A 207 4.24 17.13 3.45
N PRO A 208 4.58 16.73 4.69
CA PRO A 208 3.57 16.44 5.70
C PRO A 208 2.75 17.70 6.00
N SER A 209 1.43 17.57 5.90
CA SER A 209 0.45 18.60 6.26
C SER A 209 0.39 18.88 7.75
#